data_beef9124fccea507a17e10bc6dcbd48d
#
_entry.id   beef9124fccea507a17e10bc6dcbd48d
#
_cell.length_a   1.000
_cell.length_b   1.000
_cell.length_c   1.000
_cell.angle_alpha   90.00
_cell.angle_beta   90.00
_cell.angle_gamma   90.00
#
_symmetry.space_group_name_H-M   'P 1'
#
loop_
_entity.id
_entity.type
_entity.pdbx_description
1 polymer ?
#
loop_
_entity_poly.entity_id
_entity_poly.type
_entity_poly.pdbx_seq_one_letter_code
_entity_poly.pdbx_strand_id
1 'polypeptide(L)'
;TEYVMPEILFVPERGISLGQDFEAERRRMNEWGRHGGPMDETEQNISLFNRFVSSLTSENSQNGWNPDNKLINKSNITPMLFGHTNYISSPEYPVIDIAVNNMMNTSSDQGFRFWGGIINDKQRANLYLESHSFETAIGDTELKPEIFYELLKLKSAALNNYITSQITQEDFNKFLKAFFTSRQFQNIPFDTLRYEIEKRFGIRLSDFIDTWYTASHTPTIYIKDVDANQIVLDEFTKYQIKFKVNNPSDIDAIISTEVMQGGGGGMRRGGGMSFETEKKNYIIPAGEAREIKIISDERPANISINTNISHNLPTSHNFNFSKIDNTISDTTSGIYPINPDVFKPNPNEIIIDNEDPGFRTIASNNRHKLKDLFKKKDDEKYKNFMPWWMPSQWTAIAADYCYGETINSAVYKNKGSGANAVEWKTEIPKDGYYEVSIWNAKMSGRMFFMDRRRGRHKEERNQTYTIQYDKEKESVTLDLDEETEGWVSIGNFYLPQGEVIITLTDKVSGDYVIADAVKFTATEE
;
A
#
# COMPACT_ATOMS: atom_id res chain seq x y z
N THR A 1 11.23 20.47 -22.89
CA THR A 1 12.19 21.45 -23.43
C THR A 1 13.12 21.89 -22.33
N GLU A 2 14.42 21.75 -22.55
CA GLU A 2 15.45 22.23 -21.64
C GLU A 2 15.75 23.70 -21.90
N TYR A 3 15.83 24.47 -20.82
CA TYR A 3 16.42 25.79 -20.88
C TYR A 3 17.82 25.69 -20.28
N VAL A 4 18.82 25.91 -21.11
CA VAL A 4 20.19 26.08 -20.65
C VAL A 4 20.36 27.56 -20.29
N MET A 5 20.37 27.86 -19.03
CA MET A 5 20.80 29.19 -18.56
C MET A 5 22.30 29.29 -18.69
N PRO A 6 22.81 30.41 -19.20
CA PRO A 6 24.02 30.54 -19.98
C PRO A 6 25.11 29.58 -19.54
N GLU A 7 25.20 28.44 -20.20
CA GLU A 7 26.28 27.45 -20.15
C GLU A 7 26.55 26.81 -18.78
N ILE A 8 25.79 27.19 -17.72
CA ILE A 8 26.12 26.80 -16.34
C ILE A 8 25.07 25.89 -15.72
N LEU A 9 23.78 26.09 -16.04
CA LEU A 9 22.68 25.37 -15.38
C LEU A 9 21.70 24.85 -16.42
N PHE A 10 21.30 23.59 -16.27
CA PHE A 10 20.13 23.05 -16.95
C PHE A 10 18.88 23.40 -16.14
N VAL A 11 17.95 24.11 -16.76
CA VAL A 11 16.61 24.36 -16.21
C VAL A 11 15.65 23.48 -17.01
N PRO A 12 15.42 22.25 -16.57
CA PRO A 12 14.46 21.37 -17.25
C PRO A 12 13.06 21.92 -17.10
N GLU A 13 12.12 21.51 -17.96
CA GLU A 13 10.67 21.71 -17.85
C GLU A 13 10.08 21.25 -16.50
N ARG A 14 10.88 20.81 -15.58
CA ARG A 14 10.55 20.56 -14.19
C ARG A 14 10.02 21.77 -13.42
N GLY A 15 10.03 22.96 -13.99
CA GLY A 15 9.14 24.04 -13.55
C GLY A 15 7.67 23.61 -13.49
N ILE A 16 7.31 22.55 -14.23
CA ILE A 16 6.03 21.86 -14.11
C ILE A 16 5.91 21.16 -12.75
N SER A 17 6.97 20.55 -12.22
CA SER A 17 6.93 19.92 -10.89
C SER A 17 6.75 20.94 -9.77
N LEU A 18 7.24 22.14 -9.92
CA LEU A 18 6.99 23.25 -8.99
C LEU A 18 5.51 23.62 -8.91
N GLY A 19 4.83 23.74 -10.05
CA GLY A 19 3.39 23.96 -10.09
C GLY A 19 2.63 22.82 -9.40
N GLN A 20 3.06 21.59 -9.60
CA GLN A 20 2.45 20.41 -8.97
C GLN A 20 2.76 20.33 -7.47
N ASP A 21 3.96 20.66 -7.03
CA ASP A 21 4.31 20.74 -5.61
C ASP A 21 3.52 21.86 -4.91
N PHE A 22 3.31 22.99 -5.56
CA PHE A 22 2.43 24.06 -5.08
C PHE A 22 0.98 23.60 -4.98
N GLU A 23 0.46 22.91 -5.99
CA GLU A 23 -0.91 22.37 -5.96
C GLU A 23 -1.09 21.27 -4.91
N ALA A 24 -0.13 20.38 -4.76
CA ALA A 24 -0.15 19.35 -3.74
C ALA A 24 -0.12 19.96 -2.32
N GLU A 25 0.71 20.97 -2.09
CA GLU A 25 0.76 21.67 -0.81
C GLU A 25 -0.49 22.50 -0.56
N ARG A 26 -1.05 23.15 -1.58
CA ARG A 26 -2.33 23.87 -1.51
C ARG A 26 -3.48 22.94 -1.11
N ARG A 27 -3.49 21.70 -1.62
CA ARG A 27 -4.48 20.68 -1.22
C ARG A 27 -4.28 20.23 0.22
N ARG A 28 -3.04 19.97 0.63
CA ARG A 28 -2.73 19.67 2.02
C ARG A 28 -3.23 20.77 2.94
N MET A 29 -3.00 22.04 2.60
CA MET A 29 -3.48 23.17 3.38
C MET A 29 -5.01 23.24 3.41
N ASN A 30 -5.69 22.95 2.30
CA ASN A 30 -7.15 22.89 2.25
C ASN A 30 -7.73 21.73 3.08
N GLU A 31 -7.06 20.60 3.13
CA GLU A 31 -7.42 19.46 3.99
C GLU A 31 -7.22 19.78 5.48
N TRP A 32 -6.15 20.51 5.82
CA TRP A 32 -5.88 20.96 7.20
C TRP A 32 -6.71 22.16 7.61
N GLY A 33 -7.05 23.06 6.69
CA GLY A 33 -7.85 24.27 6.90
C GLY A 33 -9.31 24.00 7.30
N ARG A 34 -9.80 22.76 7.18
CA ARG A 34 -11.11 22.36 7.72
C ARG A 34 -11.23 22.51 9.23
N HIS A 35 -10.13 22.72 9.95
CA HIS A 35 -10.12 22.99 11.40
C HIS A 35 -9.86 24.44 11.78
N GLY A 36 -9.54 25.34 10.80
CA GLY A 36 -9.15 26.73 11.05
C GLY A 36 -9.91 27.81 10.26
N GLY A 37 -10.99 27.46 9.58
CA GLY A 37 -11.73 28.38 8.70
C GLY A 37 -11.11 28.48 7.29
N PRO A 38 -11.89 28.87 6.27
CA PRO A 38 -11.39 29.00 4.92
C PRO A 38 -10.39 30.16 4.84
N MET A 39 -9.12 29.87 4.54
CA MET A 39 -8.17 30.89 4.14
C MET A 39 -8.52 31.37 2.72
N ASP A 40 -8.42 32.66 2.47
CA ASP A 40 -8.53 33.23 1.13
C ASP A 40 -7.43 32.64 0.22
N GLU A 41 -7.73 32.44 -1.05
CA GLU A 41 -6.82 31.88 -2.04
C GLU A 41 -5.51 32.68 -2.15
N THR A 42 -5.59 33.99 -1.99
CA THR A 42 -4.44 34.89 -1.99
C THR A 42 -3.54 34.65 -0.77
N GLU A 43 -4.13 34.50 0.42
CA GLU A 43 -3.39 34.19 1.65
C GLU A 43 -2.73 32.82 1.59
N GLN A 44 -3.41 31.83 1.00
CA GLN A 44 -2.84 30.51 0.76
C GLN A 44 -1.62 30.56 -0.16
N ASN A 45 -1.73 31.27 -1.28
CA ASN A 45 -0.63 31.43 -2.23
C ASN A 45 0.56 32.19 -1.62
N ILE A 46 0.33 33.22 -0.83
CA ILE A 46 1.38 33.94 -0.09
C ILE A 46 2.07 33.02 0.94
N SER A 47 1.30 32.25 1.67
CA SER A 47 1.84 31.30 2.66
C SER A 47 2.68 30.20 2.01
N LEU A 48 2.21 29.64 0.89
CA LEU A 48 2.93 28.68 0.09
C LEU A 48 4.23 29.26 -0.47
N PHE A 49 4.16 30.45 -1.03
CA PHE A 49 5.34 31.15 -1.54
C PHE A 49 6.36 31.43 -0.45
N ASN A 50 5.94 31.89 0.72
CA ASN A 50 6.82 32.15 1.85
C ASN A 50 7.47 30.86 2.37
N ARG A 51 6.75 29.73 2.46
CA ARG A 51 7.32 28.43 2.82
C ARG A 51 8.35 27.97 1.79
N PHE A 52 8.02 28.15 0.52
CA PHE A 52 8.91 27.83 -0.57
C PHE A 52 10.20 28.64 -0.50
N VAL A 53 10.13 29.97 -0.35
CA VAL A 53 11.29 30.83 -0.15
C VAL A 53 12.08 30.42 1.08
N SER A 54 11.41 30.12 2.19
CA SER A 54 12.05 29.65 3.43
C SER A 54 12.77 28.33 3.25
N SER A 55 12.21 27.39 2.46
CA SER A 55 12.88 26.12 2.15
C SER A 55 14.15 26.27 1.32
N LEU A 56 14.23 27.35 0.53
CA LEU A 56 15.40 27.67 -0.28
C LEU A 56 16.50 28.39 0.51
N THR A 57 16.12 29.19 1.51
CA THR A 57 17.02 30.07 2.24
C THR A 57 17.49 29.47 3.58
N SER A 58 16.79 28.45 4.11
CA SER A 58 17.20 27.85 5.38
C SER A 58 18.28 26.79 5.17
N GLU A 59 19.50 27.09 5.59
CA GLU A 59 20.57 26.08 5.73
C GLU A 59 20.26 25.03 6.81
N ASN A 60 19.27 25.28 7.65
CA ASN A 60 18.83 24.46 8.77
C ASN A 60 17.33 24.24 8.74
N SER A 61 16.83 23.44 7.81
CA SER A 61 15.49 22.90 8.06
C SER A 61 15.60 21.82 9.15
N GLN A 62 15.14 22.15 10.36
CA GLN A 62 15.05 21.22 11.50
C GLN A 62 14.07 20.05 11.27
N ASN A 63 13.58 19.87 10.08
CA ASN A 63 12.70 18.78 9.69
C ASN A 63 13.50 17.66 9.04
N GLY A 64 14.31 16.95 9.86
CA GLY A 64 14.78 15.61 9.52
C GLY A 64 15.59 15.45 8.21
N TRP A 65 16.12 16.52 7.67
CA TRP A 65 17.00 16.46 6.51
C TRP A 65 18.34 15.84 6.93
N ASN A 66 18.57 14.63 6.50
CA ASN A 66 19.88 14.05 6.57
C ASN A 66 20.80 14.88 5.64
N PRO A 67 21.91 15.48 6.16
CA PRO A 67 22.84 16.24 5.32
C PRO A 67 23.44 15.40 4.18
N ASP A 68 23.38 14.07 4.28
CA ASP A 68 23.81 13.16 3.22
C ASP A 68 22.82 13.05 2.04
N ASN A 69 21.58 13.52 2.22
CA ASN A 69 20.53 13.58 1.17
C ASN A 69 20.47 14.92 0.44
N LYS A 70 21.51 15.75 0.50
CA LYS A 70 21.60 16.93 -0.36
C LYS A 70 21.52 16.50 -1.81
N LEU A 71 20.62 17.13 -2.55
CA LEU A 71 20.47 16.94 -4.00
C LEU A 71 21.86 17.06 -4.67
N ILE A 72 22.37 15.92 -5.11
CA ILE A 72 23.74 15.80 -5.61
C ILE A 72 23.95 16.67 -6.84
N ASN A 73 22.89 16.91 -7.59
CA ASN A 73 22.91 17.62 -8.86
C ASN A 73 22.21 18.99 -8.83
N LYS A 74 21.81 19.50 -7.65
CA LYS A 74 21.29 20.88 -7.53
C LYS A 74 22.39 21.88 -7.19
N SER A 75 22.36 23.04 -7.86
CA SER A 75 23.21 24.17 -7.52
C SER A 75 22.53 25.08 -6.50
N ASN A 76 23.26 25.46 -5.46
CA ASN A 76 22.84 26.46 -4.47
C ASN A 76 23.21 27.90 -4.88
N ILE A 77 23.77 28.09 -6.08
CA ILE A 77 24.32 29.40 -6.52
C ILE A 77 23.20 30.42 -6.79
N THR A 78 21.99 29.94 -7.14
CA THR A 78 20.85 30.82 -7.39
C THR A 78 19.61 30.26 -6.73
N PRO A 79 19.23 30.74 -5.54
CA PRO A 79 18.08 30.20 -4.80
C PRO A 79 16.72 30.41 -5.48
N MET A 80 16.65 31.23 -6.50
CA MET A 80 15.43 31.51 -7.26
C MET A 80 15.27 30.68 -8.54
N LEU A 81 16.33 30.01 -8.98
CA LEU A 81 16.34 29.25 -10.21
C LEU A 81 16.72 27.80 -9.86
N PHE A 82 15.76 26.88 -9.98
CA PHE A 82 16.00 25.44 -9.79
C PHE A 82 16.84 24.93 -10.95
N GLY A 83 18.13 25.29 -10.91
CA GLY A 83 19.09 24.78 -11.85
C GLY A 83 19.62 23.43 -11.37
N HIS A 84 19.69 22.48 -12.27
CA HIS A 84 20.42 21.25 -12.07
C HIS A 84 21.79 21.36 -12.73
N THR A 85 22.81 20.83 -12.05
CA THR A 85 24.17 20.81 -12.63
C THR A 85 24.33 19.70 -13.69
N ASN A 86 23.36 18.80 -13.80
CA ASN A 86 23.34 17.71 -14.76
C ASN A 86 21.93 17.49 -15.28
N TYR A 87 21.85 16.93 -16.47
CA TYR A 87 20.62 16.47 -17.08
C TYR A 87 20.83 15.09 -17.71
N ILE A 88 19.89 14.17 -17.49
CA ILE A 88 19.93 12.84 -18.12
C ILE A 88 18.94 12.86 -19.28
N SER A 89 19.46 12.71 -20.50
CA SER A 89 18.66 12.70 -21.72
C SER A 89 18.41 11.29 -22.21
N SER A 90 17.18 11.02 -22.64
CA SER A 90 16.83 9.83 -23.39
C SER A 90 15.69 10.13 -24.36
N PRO A 91 15.87 9.84 -25.65
CA PRO A 91 14.77 9.91 -26.62
C PRO A 91 13.69 8.87 -26.36
N GLU A 92 14.07 7.69 -25.85
CA GLU A 92 13.19 6.54 -25.61
C GLU A 92 12.37 6.71 -24.32
N TYR A 93 12.97 7.32 -23.28
CA TYR A 93 12.39 7.47 -21.95
C TYR A 93 12.39 8.94 -21.52
N PRO A 94 11.46 9.77 -22.03
CA PRO A 94 11.51 11.23 -21.87
C PRO A 94 11.44 11.72 -20.42
N VAL A 95 10.95 10.88 -19.50
CA VAL A 95 10.84 11.20 -18.05
C VAL A 95 11.99 10.64 -17.21
N ILE A 96 13.00 10.02 -17.83
CA ILE A 96 14.06 9.31 -17.09
C ILE A 96 14.86 10.23 -16.18
N ASP A 97 15.08 11.47 -16.59
CA ASP A 97 15.78 12.46 -15.78
C ASP A 97 15.02 12.76 -14.48
N ILE A 98 13.69 12.92 -14.55
CA ILE A 98 12.84 13.11 -13.36
C ILE A 98 12.87 11.85 -12.50
N ALA A 99 12.78 10.66 -13.10
CA ALA A 99 12.82 9.39 -12.38
C ALA A 99 14.13 9.23 -11.60
N VAL A 100 15.28 9.47 -12.23
CA VAL A 100 16.59 9.37 -11.57
C VAL A 100 16.75 10.42 -10.47
N ASN A 101 16.24 11.62 -10.67
CA ASN A 101 16.28 12.65 -9.63
C ASN A 101 15.41 12.30 -8.42
N ASN A 102 14.24 11.72 -8.66
CA ASN A 102 13.38 11.24 -7.58
C ASN A 102 14.03 10.10 -6.79
N MET A 103 14.78 9.20 -7.46
CA MET A 103 15.57 8.16 -6.77
C MET A 103 16.57 8.76 -5.77
N MET A 104 17.23 9.85 -6.13
CA MET A 104 18.20 10.52 -5.25
C MET A 104 17.53 11.29 -4.12
N ASN A 105 16.26 11.60 -4.23
CA ASN A 105 15.47 12.37 -3.28
C ASN A 105 14.52 11.51 -2.45
N THR A 106 14.77 10.22 -2.30
CA THR A 106 13.96 9.36 -1.43
C THR A 106 14.02 9.85 0.00
N SER A 107 13.29 10.94 0.28
CA SER A 107 12.83 11.21 1.62
C SER A 107 11.97 10.00 2.01
N SER A 108 12.30 9.38 3.12
CA SER A 108 11.45 8.36 3.73
C SER A 108 10.02 8.91 3.74
N ASP A 109 9.15 8.28 2.96
CA ASP A 109 7.71 8.63 2.86
C ASP A 109 7.01 8.18 4.17
N GLN A 110 7.61 8.54 5.31
CA GLN A 110 7.05 8.42 6.65
C GLN A 110 6.08 9.58 6.91
N GLY A 111 5.42 10.07 5.85
CA GLY A 111 4.35 11.04 5.96
C GLY A 111 3.23 10.43 6.78
N PHE A 112 3.06 10.96 7.97
CA PHE A 112 1.95 10.86 8.90
C PHE A 112 0.74 10.07 8.36
N ARG A 113 0.81 8.72 8.45
CA ARG A 113 -0.28 7.78 8.10
C ARG A 113 -1.50 7.88 9.03
N PHE A 114 -1.54 8.87 9.93
CA PHE A 114 -2.56 8.96 10.97
C PHE A 114 -3.95 9.41 10.48
N TRP A 115 -4.04 10.03 9.29
CA TRP A 115 -5.29 10.64 8.80
C TRP A 115 -5.64 10.31 7.35
N GLY A 116 -4.74 9.73 6.59
CA GLY A 116 -5.01 9.27 5.24
C GLY A 116 -5.49 7.82 5.26
N GLY A 117 -6.66 7.54 4.75
CA GLY A 117 -7.09 6.17 4.50
C GLY A 117 -6.13 5.45 3.53
N ILE A 118 -6.36 4.15 3.32
CA ILE A 118 -5.56 3.33 2.39
C ILE A 118 -5.62 3.88 0.97
N ILE A 119 -6.79 4.38 0.53
CA ILE A 119 -6.97 4.96 -0.81
C ILE A 119 -6.50 6.42 -0.81
N ASN A 120 -5.24 6.60 -1.09
CA ASN A 120 -4.59 7.89 -1.33
C ASN A 120 -4.15 8.01 -2.80
N ASP A 121 -3.57 9.13 -3.19
CA ASP A 121 -3.16 9.36 -4.57
C ASP A 121 -2.09 8.36 -5.05
N LYS A 122 -1.25 7.86 -4.15
CA LYS A 122 -0.30 6.77 -4.44
C LYS A 122 -1.01 5.46 -4.80
N GLN A 123 -2.06 5.09 -4.06
CA GLN A 123 -2.84 3.89 -4.38
C GLN A 123 -3.65 4.08 -5.67
N ARG A 124 -4.18 5.28 -5.91
CA ARG A 124 -4.84 5.60 -7.20
C ARG A 124 -3.88 5.51 -8.38
N ALA A 125 -2.65 5.97 -8.20
CA ALA A 125 -1.59 5.83 -9.19
C ALA A 125 -1.24 4.36 -9.45
N ASN A 126 -1.18 3.53 -8.41
CA ASN A 126 -0.96 2.10 -8.56
C ASN A 126 -2.12 1.42 -9.29
N LEU A 127 -3.37 1.73 -8.93
CA LEU A 127 -4.57 1.22 -9.62
C LEU A 127 -4.64 1.65 -11.09
N TYR A 128 -4.16 2.86 -11.43
CA TYR A 128 -4.06 3.31 -12.83
C TYR A 128 -3.15 2.39 -13.66
N LEU A 129 -2.04 1.92 -13.08
CA LEU A 129 -1.09 1.02 -13.73
C LEU A 129 -1.64 -0.41 -13.97
N GLU A 130 -2.78 -0.78 -13.40
CA GLU A 130 -3.41 -2.08 -13.68
C GLU A 130 -3.93 -2.21 -15.11
N SER A 131 -4.13 -1.10 -15.80
CA SER A 131 -4.67 -1.08 -17.18
C SER A 131 -3.98 -0.10 -18.12
N HIS A 132 -2.98 0.64 -17.63
CA HIS A 132 -2.26 1.66 -18.40
C HIS A 132 -0.77 1.57 -18.16
N SER A 133 0.03 1.74 -19.21
CA SER A 133 1.48 1.82 -19.08
C SER A 133 1.92 3.21 -18.58
N PHE A 134 3.18 3.28 -18.14
CA PHE A 134 3.77 4.58 -17.83
C PHE A 134 3.95 5.45 -19.08
N GLU A 135 4.25 4.82 -20.21
CA GLU A 135 4.29 5.48 -21.53
C GLU A 135 2.95 6.16 -21.85
N THR A 136 1.83 5.43 -21.68
CA THR A 136 0.48 5.96 -21.90
C THR A 136 0.18 7.12 -20.96
N ALA A 137 0.57 7.03 -19.69
CA ALA A 137 0.33 8.06 -18.69
C ALA A 137 0.96 9.42 -19.04
N ILE A 138 2.10 9.43 -19.75
CA ILE A 138 2.78 10.67 -20.16
C ILE A 138 1.94 11.45 -21.18
N GLY A 139 1.19 10.75 -22.03
CA GLY A 139 0.33 11.35 -23.05
C GLY A 139 -1.13 11.52 -22.63
N ASP A 140 -1.51 11.05 -21.46
CA ASP A 140 -2.90 11.07 -20.99
C ASP A 140 -3.28 12.45 -20.42
N THR A 141 -4.00 13.21 -21.21
CA THR A 141 -4.48 14.57 -20.84
C THR A 141 -5.61 14.55 -19.82
N GLU A 142 -6.30 13.42 -19.63
CA GLU A 142 -7.38 13.26 -18.65
C GLU A 142 -6.87 12.84 -17.28
N LEU A 143 -5.62 12.33 -17.20
CA LEU A 143 -5.00 11.94 -15.96
C LEU A 143 -4.76 13.15 -15.06
N LYS A 144 -5.27 13.09 -13.84
CA LYS A 144 -5.08 14.16 -12.87
C LYS A 144 -3.59 14.37 -12.55
N PRO A 145 -3.09 15.60 -12.52
CA PRO A 145 -1.67 15.89 -12.26
C PRO A 145 -1.11 15.26 -10.98
N GLU A 146 -1.92 15.20 -9.90
CA GLU A 146 -1.53 14.56 -8.65
C GLU A 146 -1.29 13.06 -8.79
N ILE A 147 -2.12 12.38 -9.59
CA ILE A 147 -1.96 10.95 -9.87
C ILE A 147 -0.70 10.73 -10.72
N PHE A 148 -0.50 11.55 -11.74
CA PHE A 148 0.71 11.49 -12.57
C PHE A 148 1.99 11.71 -11.74
N TYR A 149 1.98 12.64 -10.77
CA TYR A 149 3.10 12.87 -9.88
C TYR A 149 3.41 11.64 -8.99
N GLU A 150 2.38 11.00 -8.45
CA GLU A 150 2.56 9.76 -7.70
C GLU A 150 3.02 8.59 -8.60
N LEU A 151 2.58 8.53 -9.87
CA LEU A 151 3.12 7.58 -10.86
C LEU A 151 4.62 7.77 -11.07
N LEU A 152 5.08 9.00 -11.22
CA LEU A 152 6.51 9.32 -11.32
C LEU A 152 7.28 8.83 -10.09
N LYS A 153 6.76 9.04 -8.89
CA LYS A 153 7.39 8.55 -7.64
C LYS A 153 7.42 7.03 -7.58
N LEU A 154 6.29 6.36 -7.89
CA LEU A 154 6.19 4.90 -7.88
C LEU A 154 7.20 4.28 -8.86
N LYS A 155 7.24 4.79 -10.09
CA LYS A 155 8.16 4.30 -11.13
C LYS A 155 9.62 4.61 -10.78
N SER A 156 9.91 5.77 -10.19
CA SER A 156 11.25 6.09 -9.68
C SER A 156 11.68 5.15 -8.56
N ALA A 157 10.77 4.88 -7.61
CA ALA A 157 11.03 3.91 -6.55
C ALA A 157 11.24 2.49 -7.09
N ALA A 158 10.47 2.07 -8.09
CA ALA A 158 10.63 0.76 -8.73
C ALA A 158 12.00 0.60 -9.38
N LEU A 159 12.48 1.63 -10.10
CA LEU A 159 13.81 1.63 -10.70
C LEU A 159 14.91 1.57 -9.62
N ASN A 160 14.79 2.36 -8.55
CA ASN A 160 15.71 2.27 -7.40
C ASN A 160 15.69 0.89 -6.75
N ASN A 161 14.49 0.34 -6.51
CA ASN A 161 14.33 -0.95 -5.85
C ASN A 161 14.86 -2.11 -6.70
N TYR A 162 14.74 -2.04 -8.04
CA TYR A 162 15.37 -2.99 -8.95
C TYR A 162 16.90 -3.02 -8.79
N ILE A 163 17.53 -1.86 -8.75
CA ILE A 163 18.98 -1.76 -8.56
C ILE A 163 19.37 -2.24 -7.15
N THR A 164 18.65 -1.78 -6.14
CA THR A 164 18.99 -2.06 -4.72
C THR A 164 18.50 -3.43 -4.23
N SER A 165 17.82 -4.20 -5.05
CA SER A 165 17.64 -5.64 -4.81
C SER A 165 18.92 -6.45 -5.03
N GLN A 166 19.90 -5.89 -5.75
CA GLN A 166 21.13 -6.55 -6.15
C GLN A 166 22.38 -5.97 -5.47
N ILE A 167 22.30 -4.71 -5.00
CA ILE A 167 23.38 -4.02 -4.27
C ILE A 167 22.79 -3.24 -3.10
N THR A 168 23.65 -2.77 -2.19
CA THR A 168 23.19 -1.93 -1.07
C THR A 168 22.82 -0.52 -1.54
N GLN A 169 21.85 0.10 -0.88
CA GLN A 169 21.48 1.50 -1.14
C GLN A 169 22.69 2.44 -0.93
N GLU A 170 23.54 2.13 0.05
CA GLU A 170 24.73 2.93 0.34
C GLU A 170 25.73 2.92 -0.81
N ASP A 171 26.02 1.74 -1.37
CA ASP A 171 26.96 1.61 -2.50
C ASP A 171 26.42 2.28 -3.75
N PHE A 172 25.10 2.16 -3.98
CA PHE A 172 24.43 2.85 -5.08
C PHE A 172 24.49 4.38 -4.91
N ASN A 173 24.22 4.90 -3.70
CA ASN A 173 24.31 6.33 -3.43
C ASN A 173 25.75 6.86 -3.58
N LYS A 174 26.77 6.11 -3.14
CA LYS A 174 28.19 6.46 -3.36
C LYS A 174 28.52 6.53 -4.85
N PHE A 175 28.02 5.56 -5.62
CA PHE A 175 28.20 5.56 -7.07
C PHE A 175 27.54 6.79 -7.72
N LEU A 176 26.27 7.05 -7.46
CA LEU A 176 25.55 8.19 -8.05
C LEU A 176 26.23 9.51 -7.71
N LYS A 177 26.67 9.69 -6.45
CA LYS A 177 27.40 10.88 -6.03
C LYS A 177 28.69 11.07 -6.85
N ALA A 178 29.49 10.04 -6.99
CA ALA A 178 30.73 10.11 -7.78
C ALA A 178 30.44 10.35 -9.27
N PHE A 179 29.44 9.64 -9.83
CA PHE A 179 29.03 9.74 -11.23
C PHE A 179 28.60 11.17 -11.59
N PHE A 180 27.72 11.79 -10.81
CA PHE A 180 27.22 13.13 -11.07
C PHE A 180 28.25 14.22 -10.75
N THR A 181 29.06 14.04 -9.69
CA THR A 181 30.11 15.01 -9.36
C THR A 181 31.17 15.10 -10.47
N SER A 182 31.50 13.98 -11.11
CA SER A 182 32.50 13.98 -12.19
C SER A 182 31.95 14.51 -13.54
N ARG A 183 30.64 14.70 -13.66
CA ARG A 183 29.95 15.13 -14.89
C ARG A 183 29.12 16.39 -14.71
N GLN A 184 29.55 17.28 -13.81
CA GLN A 184 28.84 18.55 -13.61
C GLN A 184 28.78 19.36 -14.90
N PHE A 185 27.64 20.03 -15.10
CA PHE A 185 27.34 20.90 -16.24
C PHE A 185 27.32 20.14 -17.60
N GLN A 186 26.95 18.87 -17.57
CA GLN A 186 26.86 18.04 -18.77
C GLN A 186 25.42 17.53 -18.97
N ASN A 187 25.02 17.43 -20.23
CA ASN A 187 23.93 16.58 -20.65
C ASN A 187 24.47 15.14 -20.76
N ILE A 188 23.90 14.22 -19.99
CA ILE A 188 24.38 12.84 -19.88
C ILE A 188 23.36 11.94 -20.58
N PRO A 189 23.74 11.27 -21.68
CA PRO A 189 22.87 10.25 -22.25
C PRO A 189 22.56 9.15 -21.22
N PHE A 190 21.32 8.71 -21.15
CA PHE A 190 20.91 7.63 -20.22
C PHE A 190 21.70 6.34 -20.43
N ASP A 191 22.07 6.05 -21.66
CA ASP A 191 22.95 4.92 -21.99
C ASP A 191 24.30 4.97 -21.26
N THR A 192 24.82 6.16 -21.03
CA THR A 192 26.07 6.33 -20.26
C THR A 192 25.84 5.89 -18.80
N LEU A 193 24.72 6.27 -18.20
CA LEU A 193 24.41 5.83 -16.84
C LEU A 193 24.17 4.31 -16.78
N ARG A 194 23.41 3.75 -17.74
CA ARG A 194 23.20 2.29 -17.85
C ARG A 194 24.51 1.53 -17.96
N TYR A 195 25.38 1.95 -18.86
CA TYR A 195 26.69 1.33 -19.06
C TYR A 195 27.57 1.36 -17.79
N GLU A 196 27.63 2.50 -17.10
CA GLU A 196 28.44 2.61 -15.88
C GLU A 196 27.88 1.77 -14.71
N ILE A 197 26.55 1.64 -14.60
CA ILE A 197 25.90 0.75 -13.63
C ILE A 197 26.23 -0.72 -13.96
N GLU A 198 26.08 -1.14 -15.22
CA GLU A 198 26.41 -2.50 -15.64
C GLU A 198 27.89 -2.81 -15.43
N LYS A 199 28.77 -1.92 -15.85
CA LYS A 199 30.23 -2.06 -15.71
C LYS A 199 30.66 -2.20 -14.25
N ARG A 200 30.06 -1.43 -13.36
CA ARG A 200 30.45 -1.41 -11.94
C ARG A 200 29.83 -2.53 -11.12
N PHE A 201 28.57 -2.82 -11.34
CA PHE A 201 27.77 -3.71 -10.50
C PHE A 201 27.27 -4.97 -11.20
N GLY A 202 27.45 -5.08 -12.51
CA GLY A 202 26.93 -6.20 -13.29
C GLY A 202 25.41 -6.16 -13.52
N ILE A 203 24.74 -5.03 -13.19
CA ILE A 203 23.29 -4.88 -13.27
C ILE A 203 22.90 -4.36 -14.65
N ARG A 204 22.14 -5.16 -15.40
CA ARG A 204 21.64 -4.79 -16.71
C ARG A 204 20.27 -4.13 -16.60
N LEU A 205 20.24 -2.80 -16.65
CA LEU A 205 18.98 -2.05 -16.64
C LEU A 205 18.12 -2.32 -17.89
N SER A 206 18.73 -2.74 -19.02
CA SER A 206 18.00 -3.15 -20.22
C SER A 206 16.99 -4.27 -19.95
N ASP A 207 17.26 -5.15 -19.01
CA ASP A 207 16.39 -6.28 -18.69
C ASP A 207 15.11 -5.84 -17.93
N PHE A 208 15.08 -4.63 -17.44
CA PHE A 208 13.99 -4.08 -16.64
C PHE A 208 13.29 -2.86 -17.27
N ILE A 209 14.06 -1.96 -17.91
CA ILE A 209 13.59 -0.62 -18.25
C ILE A 209 12.44 -0.61 -19.28
N ASP A 210 12.42 -1.55 -20.20
CA ASP A 210 11.36 -1.63 -21.21
C ASP A 210 10.03 -2.02 -20.55
N THR A 211 10.02 -3.06 -19.73
CA THR A 211 8.83 -3.46 -18.95
C THR A 211 8.42 -2.37 -17.97
N TRP A 212 9.39 -1.71 -17.31
CA TRP A 212 9.12 -0.57 -16.43
C TRP A 212 8.36 0.55 -17.14
N TYR A 213 8.63 0.79 -18.42
CA TYR A 213 8.03 1.86 -19.20
C TYR A 213 6.72 1.45 -19.89
N THR A 214 6.68 0.26 -20.47
CA THR A 214 5.61 -0.17 -21.39
C THR A 214 4.57 -1.12 -20.77
N ALA A 215 4.85 -1.75 -19.61
CA ALA A 215 3.89 -2.66 -19.02
C ALA A 215 2.57 -1.93 -18.67
N SER A 216 1.46 -2.50 -19.15
CA SER A 216 0.09 -2.00 -18.97
C SER A 216 -0.73 -2.83 -17.98
N HIS A 217 -0.08 -3.63 -17.16
CA HIS A 217 -0.65 -4.40 -16.07
C HIS A 217 0.38 -4.54 -14.94
N THR A 218 -0.09 -4.91 -13.78
CA THR A 218 0.74 -5.04 -12.58
C THR A 218 0.79 -6.49 -12.10
N PRO A 219 1.90 -6.92 -11.46
CA PRO A 219 1.97 -8.26 -10.90
C PRO A 219 1.03 -8.42 -9.70
N THR A 220 0.58 -9.64 -9.49
CA THR A 220 -0.19 -10.04 -8.31
C THR A 220 0.71 -10.78 -7.35
N ILE A 221 0.73 -10.41 -6.07
CA ILE A 221 1.61 -11.00 -5.07
C ILE A 221 0.79 -11.63 -3.94
N TYR A 222 0.98 -12.93 -3.75
CA TYR A 222 0.48 -13.65 -2.57
C TYR A 222 1.56 -13.71 -1.51
N ILE A 223 1.19 -13.44 -0.26
CA ILE A 223 2.08 -13.50 0.91
C ILE A 223 1.48 -14.48 1.91
N LYS A 224 2.29 -15.44 2.39
CA LYS A 224 1.83 -16.47 3.31
C LYS A 224 2.91 -16.86 4.33
N ASP A 225 2.49 -17.43 5.44
CA ASP A 225 3.35 -18.03 6.47
C ASP A 225 4.44 -17.08 6.98
N VAL A 226 4.03 -15.84 7.32
CA VAL A 226 4.92 -14.84 7.91
C VAL A 226 5.13 -15.16 9.39
N ASP A 227 6.35 -15.53 9.76
CA ASP A 227 6.69 -16.00 11.10
C ASP A 227 8.08 -15.49 11.52
N ALA A 228 8.31 -15.41 12.83
CA ALA A 228 9.59 -15.07 13.41
C ALA A 228 9.96 -16.04 14.52
N ASN A 229 11.18 -16.56 14.47
CA ASN A 229 11.68 -17.54 15.42
C ASN A 229 13.04 -17.13 15.97
N GLN A 230 13.36 -17.58 17.17
CA GLN A 230 14.67 -17.46 17.76
C GLN A 230 15.62 -18.50 17.17
N ILE A 231 16.85 -18.12 16.91
CA ILE A 231 17.94 -19.00 16.45
C ILE A 231 19.18 -18.75 17.28
N VAL A 232 20.10 -19.72 17.27
CA VAL A 232 21.45 -19.55 17.83
C VAL A 232 22.44 -19.58 16.67
N LEU A 233 23.17 -18.49 16.48
CA LEU A 233 24.17 -18.36 15.44
C LEU A 233 25.44 -17.76 16.06
N ASP A 234 26.60 -18.44 15.88
CA ASP A 234 27.88 -18.04 16.45
C ASP A 234 27.83 -17.80 17.97
N GLU A 235 27.12 -18.67 18.71
CA GLU A 235 26.90 -18.61 20.17
C GLU A 235 25.99 -17.43 20.62
N PHE A 236 25.49 -16.61 19.69
CA PHE A 236 24.59 -15.51 19.99
C PHE A 236 23.14 -15.85 19.63
N THR A 237 22.24 -15.35 20.46
CA THR A 237 20.81 -15.39 20.15
C THR A 237 20.50 -14.35 19.09
N LYS A 238 19.96 -14.80 17.96
CA LYS A 238 19.46 -13.99 16.86
C LYS A 238 18.03 -14.39 16.51
N TYR A 239 17.43 -13.74 15.53
CA TYR A 239 16.07 -14.00 15.13
C TYR A 239 16.00 -14.24 13.62
N GLN A 240 15.30 -15.28 13.21
CA GLN A 240 15.00 -15.53 11.80
C GLN A 240 13.54 -15.16 11.54
N ILE A 241 13.32 -14.25 10.60
CA ILE A 241 12.01 -13.94 10.05
C ILE A 241 11.90 -14.67 8.72
N LYS A 242 10.84 -15.43 8.53
CA LYS A 242 10.57 -16.14 7.27
C LYS A 242 9.17 -15.84 6.76
N PHE A 243 9.02 -15.83 5.46
CA PHE A 243 7.74 -15.71 4.78
C PHE A 243 7.83 -16.28 3.38
N LYS A 244 6.68 -16.63 2.83
CA LYS A 244 6.54 -17.13 1.47
C LYS A 244 5.86 -16.09 0.61
N VAL A 245 6.33 -15.96 -0.64
CA VAL A 245 5.72 -15.09 -1.65
C VAL A 245 5.54 -15.86 -2.95
N ASN A 246 4.46 -15.57 -3.66
CA ASN A 246 4.20 -16.11 -4.99
C ASN A 246 3.80 -15.00 -5.95
N ASN A 247 4.43 -14.97 -7.11
CA ASN A 247 4.08 -14.10 -8.23
C ASN A 247 3.57 -14.96 -9.40
N PRO A 248 2.26 -15.23 -9.49
CA PRO A 248 1.71 -16.03 -10.59
C PRO A 248 1.62 -15.26 -11.92
N SER A 249 1.97 -13.97 -11.92
CA SER A 249 1.89 -13.10 -13.10
C SER A 249 2.99 -13.41 -14.11
N ASP A 250 2.86 -12.88 -15.30
CA ASP A 250 3.80 -13.03 -16.42
C ASP A 250 4.89 -11.96 -16.46
N ILE A 251 4.91 -11.07 -15.46
CA ILE A 251 5.94 -10.04 -15.25
C ILE A 251 6.59 -10.18 -13.88
N ASP A 252 7.86 -9.80 -13.80
CA ASP A 252 8.60 -9.80 -12.55
C ASP A 252 8.02 -8.78 -11.55
N ALA A 253 7.98 -9.17 -10.29
CA ALA A 253 7.57 -8.29 -9.21
C ALA A 253 8.77 -7.88 -8.35
N ILE A 254 8.70 -6.70 -7.76
CA ILE A 254 9.66 -6.24 -6.76
C ILE A 254 8.92 -6.03 -5.44
N ILE A 255 9.35 -6.71 -4.39
CA ILE A 255 8.85 -6.47 -3.04
C ILE A 255 9.93 -5.82 -2.19
N SER A 256 9.51 -5.02 -1.21
CA SER A 256 10.40 -4.40 -0.22
C SER A 256 10.01 -4.86 1.17
N THR A 257 10.97 -5.20 2.00
CA THR A 257 10.75 -5.51 3.41
C THR A 257 11.37 -4.44 4.29
N GLU A 258 10.73 -4.16 5.41
CA GLU A 258 11.25 -3.27 6.45
C GLU A 258 11.01 -3.95 7.80
N VAL A 259 12.08 -4.34 8.46
CA VAL A 259 12.04 -4.98 9.78
C VAL A 259 12.20 -3.90 10.84
N MET A 260 11.20 -3.75 11.71
CA MET A 260 11.27 -2.86 12.87
C MET A 260 11.72 -3.65 14.09
N GLN A 261 12.79 -3.17 14.71
CA GLN A 261 13.35 -3.82 15.90
C GLN A 261 12.59 -3.42 17.16
N GLY A 262 12.33 -4.40 18.03
CA GLY A 262 11.63 -4.25 19.31
C GLY A 262 12.58 -3.95 20.47
N GLY A 263 13.61 -3.18 20.27
CA GLY A 263 14.55 -2.78 21.33
C GLY A 263 14.07 -1.58 22.12
N GLY A 264 14.17 -1.65 23.44
CA GLY A 264 13.68 -0.67 24.40
C GLY A 264 14.02 0.77 24.04
N GLY A 265 13.03 1.46 23.52
CA GLY A 265 13.08 2.88 23.26
C GLY A 265 13.29 3.64 24.56
N GLY A 266 14.55 3.78 24.97
CA GLY A 266 14.90 4.78 25.97
C GLY A 266 14.48 6.12 25.40
N MET A 267 13.50 6.78 26.03
CA MET A 267 13.17 8.17 25.77
C MET A 267 14.46 9.00 25.88
N ARG A 268 15.17 9.19 24.77
CA ARG A 268 16.17 10.24 24.69
C ARG A 268 15.40 11.56 24.78
N ARG A 269 15.57 12.26 25.87
CA ARG A 269 15.05 13.61 26.10
C ARG A 269 15.42 14.48 24.88
N GLY A 270 14.46 14.75 23.98
CA GLY A 270 14.58 15.74 22.91
C GLY A 270 14.74 15.23 21.48
N GLY A 271 14.55 13.94 21.18
CA GLY A 271 14.60 13.42 19.81
C GLY A 271 13.47 12.43 19.53
N GLY A 272 12.92 12.47 18.34
CA GLY A 272 11.95 11.48 17.89
C GLY A 272 12.51 10.06 18.02
N MET A 273 11.64 9.08 18.20
CA MET A 273 12.01 7.66 18.20
C MET A 273 12.63 7.33 16.83
N SER A 274 13.96 7.22 16.75
CA SER A 274 14.60 6.60 15.61
C SER A 274 14.63 5.09 15.86
N PHE A 275 13.75 4.37 15.21
CA PHE A 275 13.88 2.92 15.11
C PHE A 275 14.92 2.65 14.01
N GLU A 276 15.91 1.83 14.31
CA GLU A 276 16.75 1.27 13.25
C GLU A 276 15.87 0.31 12.45
N THR A 277 15.70 0.60 11.17
CA THR A 277 14.94 -0.22 10.23
C THR A 277 15.88 -0.73 9.16
N GLU A 278 15.89 -2.04 8.95
CA GLU A 278 16.61 -2.65 7.84
C GLU A 278 15.64 -2.82 6.66
N LYS A 279 15.87 -2.05 5.60
CA LYS A 279 15.10 -2.14 4.35
C LYS A 279 15.86 -3.01 3.35
N LYS A 280 15.15 -3.99 2.76
CA LYS A 280 15.71 -4.86 1.71
C LYS A 280 14.69 -5.08 0.59
N ASN A 281 15.18 -5.10 -0.65
CA ASN A 281 14.36 -5.31 -1.84
C ASN A 281 14.65 -6.68 -2.44
N TYR A 282 13.61 -7.32 -3.03
CA TYR A 282 13.70 -8.64 -3.62
C TYR A 282 12.94 -8.65 -4.94
N ILE A 283 13.54 -9.29 -5.96
CA ILE A 283 12.86 -9.59 -7.22
C ILE A 283 12.22 -10.97 -7.09
N ILE A 284 10.94 -11.04 -7.40
CA ILE A 284 10.19 -12.29 -7.49
C ILE A 284 9.86 -12.51 -8.95
N PRO A 285 10.55 -13.45 -9.62
CA PRO A 285 10.35 -13.67 -11.06
C PRO A 285 8.92 -14.06 -11.40
N ALA A 286 8.55 -13.79 -12.64
CA ALA A 286 7.27 -14.18 -13.22
C ALA A 286 7.03 -15.69 -13.09
N GLY A 287 5.82 -16.06 -12.62
CA GLY A 287 5.40 -17.45 -12.44
C GLY A 287 6.07 -18.20 -11.30
N GLU A 288 6.81 -17.53 -10.41
CA GLU A 288 7.60 -18.20 -9.38
C GLU A 288 7.14 -17.90 -7.96
N ALA A 289 7.38 -18.89 -7.09
CA ALA A 289 7.22 -18.76 -5.64
C ALA A 289 8.58 -18.84 -4.93
N ARG A 290 8.72 -18.05 -3.88
CA ARG A 290 9.96 -17.94 -3.08
C ARG A 290 9.65 -18.00 -1.58
N GLU A 291 10.54 -18.65 -0.83
CA GLU A 291 10.66 -18.46 0.60
C GLU A 291 11.81 -17.50 0.90
N ILE A 292 11.53 -16.47 1.66
CA ILE A 292 12.51 -15.46 2.05
C ILE A 292 12.77 -15.61 3.54
N LYS A 293 14.07 -15.65 3.90
CA LYS A 293 14.54 -15.77 5.28
C LYS A 293 15.49 -14.61 5.57
N ILE A 294 15.18 -13.85 6.61
CA ILE A 294 15.94 -12.68 7.07
C ILE A 294 16.44 -12.98 8.48
N ILE A 295 17.74 -12.78 8.73
CA ILE A 295 18.30 -12.86 10.08
C ILE A 295 18.43 -11.44 10.62
N SER A 296 17.89 -11.21 11.81
CA SER A 296 18.02 -9.98 12.58
C SER A 296 18.83 -10.22 13.84
N ASP A 297 19.73 -9.32 14.17
CA ASP A 297 20.53 -9.40 15.40
C ASP A 297 19.68 -9.06 16.63
N GLU A 298 18.67 -8.23 16.47
CA GLU A 298 17.74 -7.84 17.53
C GLU A 298 16.35 -8.44 17.32
N ARG A 299 15.60 -8.54 18.42
CA ARG A 299 14.23 -9.06 18.38
C ARG A 299 13.35 -8.17 17.50
N PRO A 300 12.75 -8.71 16.42
CA PRO A 300 11.83 -7.95 15.60
C PRO A 300 10.51 -7.71 16.35
N ALA A 301 9.97 -6.50 16.24
CA ALA A 301 8.61 -6.17 16.68
C ALA A 301 7.59 -6.46 15.59
N ASN A 302 7.94 -6.11 14.36
CA ASN A 302 7.12 -6.37 13.18
C ASN A 302 7.98 -6.40 11.92
N ILE A 303 7.38 -6.90 10.84
CA ILE A 303 7.87 -6.73 9.48
C ILE A 303 6.78 -6.06 8.63
N SER A 304 7.18 -5.06 7.87
CA SER A 304 6.36 -4.49 6.80
C SER A 304 6.82 -5.06 5.46
N ILE A 305 5.90 -5.67 4.71
CA ILE A 305 6.15 -6.19 3.37
C ILE A 305 5.37 -5.30 2.40
N ASN A 306 6.07 -4.59 1.53
CA ASN A 306 5.48 -3.72 0.52
C ASN A 306 5.63 -4.36 -0.86
N THR A 307 4.51 -4.60 -1.52
CA THR A 307 4.46 -5.17 -2.88
C THR A 307 4.72 -4.12 -3.98
N ASN A 308 5.01 -2.87 -3.60
CA ASN A 308 5.34 -1.74 -4.48
C ASN A 308 4.28 -1.49 -5.56
N ILE A 309 4.63 -1.70 -6.83
CA ILE A 309 3.69 -1.66 -7.96
C ILE A 309 3.12 -3.07 -8.12
N SER A 310 1.85 -3.24 -7.77
CA SER A 310 1.19 -4.54 -7.81
C SER A 310 -0.33 -4.38 -7.82
N HIS A 311 -1.04 -5.46 -8.12
CA HIS A 311 -2.50 -5.55 -7.98
C HIS A 311 -2.96 -5.48 -6.51
N ASN A 312 -2.05 -5.67 -5.56
CA ASN A 312 -2.39 -5.70 -4.14
C ASN A 312 -2.92 -4.37 -3.61
N LEU A 313 -3.96 -4.44 -2.80
CA LEU A 313 -4.57 -3.30 -2.13
C LEU A 313 -4.93 -3.66 -0.68
N PRO A 314 -4.25 -3.09 0.34
CA PRO A 314 -3.13 -2.15 0.24
C PRO A 314 -1.85 -2.81 -0.31
N THR A 315 -0.93 -2.00 -0.84
CA THR A 315 0.38 -2.51 -1.28
C THR A 315 1.35 -2.80 -0.12
N SER A 316 1.00 -2.43 1.10
CA SER A 316 1.86 -2.63 2.29
C SER A 316 1.12 -3.42 3.35
N HIS A 317 1.69 -4.53 3.74
CA HIS A 317 1.17 -5.46 4.75
C HIS A 317 2.09 -5.45 5.96
N ASN A 318 1.54 -5.32 7.18
CA ASN A 318 2.29 -5.27 8.43
C ASN A 318 1.97 -6.50 9.28
N PHE A 319 2.99 -7.25 9.65
CA PHE A 319 2.90 -8.45 10.47
C PHE A 319 3.59 -8.21 11.80
N ASN A 320 2.85 -8.29 12.91
CA ASN A 320 3.34 -8.03 14.25
C ASN A 320 3.75 -9.34 14.94
N PHE A 321 4.91 -9.35 15.57
CA PHE A 321 5.43 -10.50 16.33
C PHE A 321 5.27 -10.27 17.83
N SER A 322 4.09 -10.57 18.38
CA SER A 322 3.81 -10.36 19.80
C SER A 322 4.60 -11.33 20.70
N LYS A 323 4.77 -12.57 20.24
CA LYS A 323 5.53 -13.61 20.92
C LYS A 323 6.48 -14.30 19.94
N ILE A 324 7.74 -14.46 20.36
CA ILE A 324 8.77 -15.23 19.63
C ILE A 324 9.35 -16.19 20.68
N ASP A 325 8.63 -17.29 20.88
CA ASP A 325 8.96 -18.25 21.95
C ASP A 325 9.65 -19.52 21.42
N ASN A 326 9.60 -19.73 20.10
CA ASN A 326 10.15 -20.93 19.48
C ASN A 326 11.61 -20.72 19.09
N THR A 327 12.50 -21.61 19.54
CA THR A 327 13.87 -21.69 19.05
C THR A 327 13.95 -22.79 18.00
N ILE A 328 14.46 -22.45 16.82
CA ILE A 328 14.62 -23.37 15.69
C ILE A 328 16.10 -23.55 15.36
N SER A 329 16.42 -24.68 14.73
CA SER A 329 17.80 -25.04 14.33
C SER A 329 18.19 -24.50 12.94
N ASP A 330 17.21 -24.03 12.16
CA ASP A 330 17.46 -23.46 10.84
C ASP A 330 18.04 -22.06 10.97
N THR A 331 19.31 -21.90 10.63
CA THR A 331 20.05 -20.63 10.67
C THR A 331 20.30 -20.06 9.27
N THR A 332 19.59 -20.55 8.24
CA THR A 332 19.79 -20.07 6.87
C THR A 332 19.14 -18.73 6.66
N SER A 333 19.73 -17.92 5.76
CA SER A 333 19.16 -16.67 5.28
C SER A 333 19.25 -16.61 3.76
N GLY A 334 18.34 -15.87 3.12
CA GLY A 334 18.34 -15.72 1.66
C GLY A 334 16.98 -15.94 1.02
N ILE A 335 17.00 -16.17 -0.28
CA ILE A 335 15.81 -16.39 -1.12
C ILE A 335 15.89 -17.82 -1.68
N TYR A 336 14.86 -18.60 -1.46
CA TYR A 336 14.81 -20.00 -1.87
C TYR A 336 13.61 -20.26 -2.78
N PRO A 337 13.77 -20.97 -3.89
CA PRO A 337 12.62 -21.37 -4.71
C PRO A 337 11.78 -22.41 -3.96
N ILE A 338 10.47 -22.26 -4.05
CA ILE A 338 9.50 -23.21 -3.47
C ILE A 338 8.45 -23.58 -4.52
N ASN A 339 7.73 -24.69 -4.26
CA ASN A 339 6.63 -25.07 -5.13
C ASN A 339 5.47 -24.07 -4.96
N PRO A 340 4.95 -23.43 -6.05
CA PRO A 340 3.77 -22.57 -6.00
C PRO A 340 2.51 -23.24 -5.44
N ASP A 341 2.44 -24.57 -5.45
CA ASP A 341 1.30 -25.33 -4.94
C ASP A 341 0.99 -25.09 -3.46
N VAL A 342 1.96 -24.57 -2.69
CA VAL A 342 1.74 -24.19 -1.28
C VAL A 342 0.76 -23.02 -1.13
N PHE A 343 0.52 -22.28 -2.22
CA PHE A 343 -0.44 -21.17 -2.28
C PHE A 343 -1.84 -21.59 -2.77
N LYS A 344 -2.00 -22.86 -3.17
CA LYS A 344 -3.33 -23.34 -3.54
C LYS A 344 -4.28 -23.25 -2.35
N PRO A 345 -5.57 -22.91 -2.59
CA PRO A 345 -6.59 -22.93 -1.55
C PRO A 345 -6.68 -24.30 -0.85
N ASN A 346 -7.01 -24.29 0.42
CA ASN A 346 -7.27 -25.53 1.16
C ASN A 346 -8.52 -26.23 0.56
N PRO A 347 -8.42 -27.47 0.07
CA PRO A 347 -9.56 -28.15 -0.57
C PRO A 347 -10.73 -28.42 0.38
N ASN A 348 -10.50 -28.34 1.70
CA ASN A 348 -11.55 -28.49 2.71
C ASN A 348 -12.22 -27.16 3.08
N GLU A 349 -11.80 -26.05 2.47
CA GLU A 349 -12.35 -24.73 2.73
C GLU A 349 -12.95 -24.13 1.46
N ILE A 350 -14.09 -23.50 1.60
CA ILE A 350 -14.73 -22.69 0.56
C ILE A 350 -14.86 -21.29 1.13
N ILE A 351 -14.20 -20.33 0.51
CA ILE A 351 -14.25 -18.93 0.94
C ILE A 351 -14.94 -18.13 -0.15
N ILE A 352 -15.84 -17.25 0.25
CA ILE A 352 -16.50 -16.29 -0.63
C ILE A 352 -16.24 -14.91 -0.05
N ASP A 353 -15.43 -14.14 -0.76
CA ASP A 353 -15.10 -12.76 -0.44
C ASP A 353 -16.09 -11.78 -1.12
N ASN A 354 -16.10 -10.53 -0.66
CA ASN A 354 -16.89 -9.47 -1.31
C ASN A 354 -16.40 -9.12 -2.74
N GLU A 355 -15.21 -9.57 -3.13
CA GLU A 355 -14.67 -9.45 -4.49
C GLU A 355 -15.08 -10.62 -5.40
N ASP A 356 -15.60 -11.71 -4.83
CA ASP A 356 -15.93 -12.92 -5.58
C ASP A 356 -17.28 -12.84 -6.32
N PRO A 357 -17.44 -13.58 -7.43
CA PRO A 357 -18.72 -13.65 -8.16
C PRO A 357 -19.90 -14.15 -7.31
N GLY A 358 -19.62 -14.89 -6.25
CA GLY A 358 -20.62 -15.38 -5.29
C GLY A 358 -21.21 -14.30 -4.39
N PHE A 359 -20.60 -13.13 -4.32
CA PHE A 359 -21.06 -12.02 -3.50
C PHE A 359 -21.95 -11.05 -4.28
N ARG A 360 -23.00 -10.55 -3.63
CA ARG A 360 -23.84 -9.49 -4.21
C ARG A 360 -24.47 -8.61 -3.13
N THR A 361 -24.69 -7.34 -3.48
CA THR A 361 -25.45 -6.39 -2.67
C THR A 361 -26.91 -6.32 -3.15
N ILE A 362 -27.85 -6.36 -2.23
CA ILE A 362 -29.28 -6.22 -2.50
C ILE A 362 -29.74 -4.87 -1.96
N ALA A 363 -30.21 -4.01 -2.86
CA ALA A 363 -30.75 -2.71 -2.49
C ALA A 363 -32.27 -2.72 -2.62
N SER A 364 -32.98 -2.17 -1.62
CA SER A 364 -34.42 -1.94 -1.74
C SER A 364 -34.67 -0.92 -2.84
N ASN A 365 -35.64 -1.23 -3.72
CA ASN A 365 -36.04 -0.39 -4.88
C ASN A 365 -36.75 0.90 -4.44
N ASN A 366 -36.10 1.80 -3.68
CA ASN A 366 -36.70 3.06 -3.26
C ASN A 366 -36.13 4.26 -4.03
N ARG A 367 -36.95 4.73 -4.97
CA ARG A 367 -37.25 6.10 -5.50
C ARG A 367 -36.19 7.22 -5.50
N HIS A 368 -34.90 6.98 -5.41
CA HIS A 368 -33.89 8.06 -5.53
C HIS A 368 -33.19 8.14 -6.89
N LYS A 369 -33.69 7.42 -7.92
CA LYS A 369 -33.09 7.41 -9.29
C LYS A 369 -32.96 8.79 -9.95
N LEU A 370 -33.77 9.78 -9.55
CA LEU A 370 -33.70 11.13 -10.15
C LEU A 370 -32.56 11.99 -9.58
N LYS A 371 -32.16 11.79 -8.33
CA LYS A 371 -31.02 12.54 -7.75
C LYS A 371 -29.66 11.98 -8.16
N ASP A 372 -29.58 10.69 -8.48
CA ASP A 372 -28.35 10.04 -8.90
C ASP A 372 -27.96 10.36 -10.35
N LEU A 373 -28.95 10.78 -11.19
CA LEU A 373 -28.70 11.28 -12.55
C LEU A 373 -27.91 12.61 -12.60
N PHE A 374 -27.87 13.36 -11.50
CA PHE A 374 -27.19 14.66 -11.41
C PHE A 374 -25.91 14.60 -10.54
N LYS A 375 -25.59 13.46 -9.93
CA LYS A 375 -24.29 13.28 -9.27
C LYS A 375 -23.25 13.00 -10.35
N LYS A 376 -22.13 13.74 -10.30
CA LYS A 376 -20.92 13.33 -11.01
C LYS A 376 -20.64 11.88 -10.60
N LYS A 377 -20.53 11.01 -11.58
CA LYS A 377 -20.18 9.62 -11.38
C LYS A 377 -18.81 9.60 -10.71
N ASP A 378 -18.78 9.20 -9.47
CA ASP A 378 -17.55 8.98 -8.75
C ASP A 378 -17.11 7.57 -9.15
N ASP A 379 -16.16 7.48 -10.07
CA ASP A 379 -15.76 6.22 -10.70
C ASP A 379 -14.82 5.38 -9.81
N GLU A 380 -14.48 5.86 -8.61
CA GLU A 380 -13.63 5.11 -7.69
C GLU A 380 -14.40 3.98 -7.00
N LYS A 381 -13.97 2.74 -7.23
CA LYS A 381 -14.57 1.54 -6.64
C LYS A 381 -14.44 1.54 -5.12
N TYR A 382 -13.24 1.79 -4.59
CA TYR A 382 -12.97 1.74 -3.16
C TYR A 382 -12.93 3.13 -2.55
N LYS A 383 -13.50 3.25 -1.35
CA LYS A 383 -13.48 4.48 -0.55
C LYS A 383 -12.70 4.26 0.74
N ASN A 384 -12.27 5.35 1.37
CA ASN A 384 -11.77 5.30 2.71
C ASN A 384 -12.93 5.23 3.70
N PHE A 385 -12.80 4.41 4.73
CA PHE A 385 -13.77 4.39 5.83
C PHE A 385 -13.73 5.73 6.58
N MET A 386 -14.91 6.33 6.76
CA MET A 386 -15.05 7.60 7.49
C MET A 386 -16.05 7.44 8.63
N PRO A 387 -15.60 7.37 9.90
CA PRO A 387 -16.48 7.09 11.04
C PRO A 387 -17.55 8.16 11.28
N TRP A 388 -17.32 9.38 10.79
CA TRP A 388 -18.26 10.51 10.91
C TRP A 388 -19.26 10.61 9.75
N TRP A 389 -19.09 9.84 8.70
CA TRP A 389 -19.96 9.83 7.53
C TRP A 389 -20.20 8.39 7.09
N MET A 390 -21.40 7.89 7.37
CA MET A 390 -21.80 6.55 6.98
C MET A 390 -22.63 6.60 5.71
N PRO A 391 -22.24 5.86 4.67
CA PRO A 391 -22.99 5.82 3.41
C PRO A 391 -24.37 5.16 3.61
N SER A 392 -25.37 5.65 2.88
CA SER A 392 -26.70 5.07 2.86
C SER A 392 -26.81 3.85 1.93
N GLN A 393 -25.87 3.68 1.04
CA GLN A 393 -25.74 2.55 0.11
C GLN A 393 -24.53 1.71 0.50
N TRP A 394 -24.57 0.42 0.15
CA TRP A 394 -23.38 -0.43 0.28
C TRP A 394 -22.21 0.18 -0.50
N THR A 395 -21.14 0.44 0.16
CA THR A 395 -19.97 1.14 -0.36
C THR A 395 -18.74 0.30 -0.10
N ALA A 396 -17.97 0.02 -1.13
CA ALA A 396 -16.73 -0.74 -0.98
C ALA A 396 -15.65 0.14 -0.31
N ILE A 397 -14.96 -0.45 0.67
CA ILE A 397 -13.78 0.09 1.34
C ILE A 397 -12.61 -0.84 1.13
N ALA A 398 -11.40 -0.31 1.17
CA ALA A 398 -10.20 -1.11 1.28
C ALA A 398 -9.48 -0.76 2.58
N ALA A 399 -9.09 -1.79 3.34
CA ALA A 399 -8.43 -1.63 4.63
C ALA A 399 -7.67 -2.90 5.01
N ASP A 400 -6.57 -2.75 5.77
CA ASP A 400 -5.73 -3.85 6.22
C ASP A 400 -6.38 -4.80 7.22
N TYR A 401 -7.49 -4.40 7.82
CA TYR A 401 -8.31 -5.24 8.70
C TYR A 401 -9.41 -6.03 7.95
N CYS A 402 -9.61 -5.78 6.65
CA CYS A 402 -10.52 -6.56 5.81
C CYS A 402 -9.85 -7.84 5.33
N TYR A 403 -10.66 -8.85 5.03
CA TYR A 403 -10.17 -10.06 4.37
C TYR A 403 -9.73 -9.75 2.93
N GLY A 404 -8.89 -10.60 2.39
CA GLY A 404 -8.45 -10.60 1.00
C GLY A 404 -7.05 -11.18 0.86
N GLU A 405 -6.84 -11.99 -0.16
CA GLU A 405 -5.52 -12.53 -0.46
C GLU A 405 -4.61 -11.50 -1.15
N THR A 406 -5.21 -10.63 -1.96
CA THR A 406 -4.52 -9.57 -2.69
C THR A 406 -5.20 -8.22 -2.55
N ILE A 407 -6.52 -8.20 -2.49
CA ILE A 407 -7.32 -7.00 -2.26
C ILE A 407 -8.05 -7.16 -0.93
N ASN A 408 -7.57 -6.46 0.10
CA ASN A 408 -8.22 -6.43 1.39
C ASN A 408 -9.34 -5.41 1.35
N SER A 409 -10.57 -5.86 1.12
CA SER A 409 -11.73 -5.00 0.97
C SER A 409 -12.96 -5.55 1.69
N ALA A 410 -13.94 -4.70 1.91
CA ALA A 410 -15.25 -5.04 2.44
C ALA A 410 -16.29 -4.06 1.91
N VAL A 411 -17.57 -4.33 2.10
CA VAL A 411 -18.61 -3.35 1.86
C VAL A 411 -19.24 -2.92 3.19
N TYR A 412 -19.55 -1.63 3.32
CA TYR A 412 -20.19 -1.12 4.53
C TYR A 412 -21.28 -0.10 4.21
N LYS A 413 -22.17 0.12 5.16
CA LYS A 413 -23.19 1.17 5.12
C LYS A 413 -23.69 1.50 6.54
N ASN A 414 -24.46 2.59 6.67
CA ASN A 414 -25.17 2.89 7.90
C ASN A 414 -26.24 1.84 8.18
N LYS A 415 -26.60 1.70 9.48
CA LYS A 415 -27.73 0.87 9.91
C LYS A 415 -29.01 1.21 9.15
N GLY A 416 -29.85 0.22 8.93
CA GLY A 416 -31.13 0.34 8.25
C GLY A 416 -32.25 -0.44 8.92
N SER A 417 -33.33 -0.62 8.19
CA SER A 417 -34.53 -1.34 8.66
C SER A 417 -34.53 -2.83 8.29
N GLY A 418 -33.51 -3.34 7.62
CA GLY A 418 -33.44 -4.68 7.06
C GLY A 418 -33.88 -4.75 5.58
N ALA A 419 -34.10 -3.58 4.96
CA ALA A 419 -34.53 -3.52 3.56
C ALA A 419 -33.38 -3.68 2.55
N ASN A 420 -32.13 -3.49 2.99
CA ASN A 420 -30.95 -3.76 2.18
C ASN A 420 -30.17 -4.91 2.80
N ALA A 421 -29.57 -5.73 1.96
CA ALA A 421 -28.83 -6.90 2.38
C ALA A 421 -27.59 -7.11 1.50
N VAL A 422 -26.74 -8.01 1.94
CA VAL A 422 -25.73 -8.67 1.12
C VAL A 422 -25.93 -10.17 1.18
N GLU A 423 -25.51 -10.84 0.15
CA GLU A 423 -25.56 -12.30 0.05
C GLU A 423 -24.23 -12.85 -0.43
N TRP A 424 -23.81 -13.95 0.20
CA TRP A 424 -22.73 -14.83 -0.23
C TRP A 424 -23.35 -16.14 -0.67
N LYS A 425 -23.09 -16.54 -1.88
CA LYS A 425 -23.65 -17.73 -2.50
C LYS A 425 -22.53 -18.66 -2.95
N THR A 426 -22.67 -19.94 -2.63
CA THR A 426 -21.75 -20.99 -3.08
C THR A 426 -22.45 -22.32 -3.27
N GLU A 427 -21.73 -23.26 -3.88
CA GLU A 427 -22.14 -24.66 -4.03
C GLU A 427 -21.35 -25.52 -3.04
N ILE A 428 -22.05 -26.23 -2.17
CA ILE A 428 -21.47 -27.25 -1.29
C ILE A 428 -21.22 -28.52 -2.09
N PRO A 429 -19.97 -29.03 -2.14
CA PRO A 429 -19.62 -30.12 -3.05
C PRO A 429 -20.13 -31.50 -2.63
N LYS A 430 -20.40 -31.70 -1.34
CA LYS A 430 -20.94 -32.97 -0.79
C LYS A 430 -21.68 -32.73 0.52
N ASP A 431 -22.63 -33.61 0.82
CA ASP A 431 -23.29 -33.61 2.13
C ASP A 431 -22.28 -33.76 3.26
N GLY A 432 -22.45 -33.00 4.35
CA GLY A 432 -21.59 -33.11 5.52
C GLY A 432 -21.73 -31.96 6.50
N TYR A 433 -20.96 -32.04 7.57
CA TYR A 433 -20.86 -30.94 8.52
C TYR A 433 -19.83 -29.92 8.05
N TYR A 434 -20.22 -28.67 8.13
CA TYR A 434 -19.37 -27.52 7.81
C TYR A 434 -19.41 -26.51 8.94
N GLU A 435 -18.23 -26.19 9.44
CA GLU A 435 -18.07 -24.99 10.27
C GLU A 435 -18.19 -23.78 9.36
N VAL A 436 -19.15 -22.92 9.66
CA VAL A 436 -19.33 -21.66 8.93
C VAL A 436 -18.77 -20.53 9.75
N SER A 437 -17.89 -19.74 9.15
CA SER A 437 -17.24 -18.60 9.77
C SER A 437 -17.40 -17.35 8.92
N ILE A 438 -17.41 -16.19 9.58
CA ILE A 438 -17.42 -14.87 8.92
C ILE A 438 -16.14 -14.15 9.27
N TRP A 439 -15.68 -13.25 8.41
CA TRP A 439 -14.58 -12.36 8.72
C TRP A 439 -15.05 -11.14 9.49
N ASN A 440 -14.56 -10.96 10.71
CA ASN A 440 -14.80 -9.79 11.53
C ASN A 440 -13.77 -8.71 11.21
N ALA A 441 -14.11 -7.81 10.29
CA ALA A 441 -13.33 -6.62 9.98
C ALA A 441 -13.40 -5.64 11.15
N LYS A 442 -12.44 -5.73 12.07
CA LYS A 442 -12.40 -4.90 13.29
C LYS A 442 -11.47 -3.72 13.09
N MET A 443 -12.03 -2.53 13.10
CA MET A 443 -11.19 -1.33 13.11
C MET A 443 -10.33 -1.30 14.36
N SER A 444 -9.03 -1.54 14.21
CA SER A 444 -8.09 -1.50 15.32
C SER A 444 -8.10 -0.13 16.01
N GLY A 445 -8.02 -0.14 17.34
CA GLY A 445 -8.23 0.94 18.30
C GLY A 445 -7.62 2.34 18.08
N ARG A 446 -7.05 2.63 16.92
CA ARG A 446 -6.48 3.96 16.61
C ARG A 446 -7.54 5.06 16.41
N MET A 447 -8.74 4.71 15.94
CA MET A 447 -9.86 5.66 15.86
C MET A 447 -10.66 5.78 17.18
N PHE A 448 -10.57 4.80 18.08
CA PHE A 448 -11.24 4.80 19.38
C PHE A 448 -10.78 5.93 20.32
N PHE A 449 -9.58 6.48 20.17
CA PHE A 449 -9.11 7.60 20.99
C PHE A 449 -9.95 8.88 20.83
N MET A 450 -10.61 9.08 19.68
CA MET A 450 -11.52 10.22 19.49
C MET A 450 -12.91 9.97 20.05
N ASP A 451 -13.38 8.74 20.01
CA ASP A 451 -14.73 8.38 20.47
C ASP A 451 -14.81 8.34 22.00
N ARG A 452 -13.77 7.91 22.70
CA ARG A 452 -13.67 7.99 24.17
C ARG A 452 -13.82 9.42 24.72
N ARG A 453 -13.38 10.44 23.97
CA ARG A 453 -13.54 11.85 24.38
C ARG A 453 -14.98 12.34 24.26
N ARG A 454 -15.86 11.67 23.51
CA ARG A 454 -17.26 12.05 23.32
C ARG A 454 -18.24 11.35 24.25
N GLY A 455 -17.77 10.51 25.16
CA GLY A 455 -18.62 9.85 26.17
C GLY A 455 -19.68 8.92 25.56
N ARG A 456 -19.51 8.46 24.33
CA ARG A 456 -20.43 7.47 23.73
C ARG A 456 -20.23 6.14 24.42
N HIS A 457 -21.34 5.57 24.87
CA HIS A 457 -21.41 4.21 25.39
C HIS A 457 -20.92 3.24 24.31
N LYS A 458 -20.24 2.17 24.73
CA LYS A 458 -19.93 1.02 23.88
C LYS A 458 -21.25 0.48 23.33
N GLU A 459 -21.59 0.83 22.08
CA GLU A 459 -22.76 0.26 21.41
C GLU A 459 -22.36 -1.14 20.94
N GLU A 460 -23.16 -2.14 21.31
CA GLU A 460 -23.00 -3.51 20.83
C GLU A 460 -23.19 -3.57 19.32
N ARG A 461 -22.27 -4.20 18.61
CA ARG A 461 -22.34 -4.38 17.16
C ARG A 461 -22.93 -5.75 16.82
N ASN A 462 -24.22 -5.94 17.14
CA ASN A 462 -24.91 -7.19 16.85
C ASN A 462 -25.28 -7.30 15.35
N GLN A 463 -24.79 -8.34 14.69
CA GLN A 463 -25.10 -8.67 13.32
C GLN A 463 -25.76 -10.05 13.26
N THR A 464 -26.85 -10.17 12.47
CA THR A 464 -27.59 -11.42 12.28
C THR A 464 -27.34 -11.96 10.89
N TYR A 465 -26.73 -13.13 10.84
CA TYR A 465 -26.48 -13.90 9.61
C TYR A 465 -27.56 -14.96 9.45
N THR A 466 -28.15 -15.06 8.26
CA THR A 466 -29.12 -16.09 7.92
C THR A 466 -28.54 -17.02 6.89
N ILE A 467 -28.43 -18.30 7.24
CA ILE A 467 -27.94 -19.38 6.37
C ILE A 467 -29.16 -20.05 5.77
N GLN A 468 -29.21 -20.12 4.45
CA GLN A 468 -30.30 -20.77 3.70
C GLN A 468 -29.74 -21.87 2.81
N TYR A 469 -30.27 -23.06 2.95
CA TYR A 469 -30.00 -24.23 2.12
C TYR A 469 -31.29 -25.02 1.92
N ASP A 470 -31.51 -25.55 0.70
CA ASP A 470 -32.76 -26.15 0.30
C ASP A 470 -33.99 -25.28 0.65
N LYS A 471 -34.80 -25.73 1.61
CA LYS A 471 -35.97 -25.00 2.13
C LYS A 471 -35.79 -24.55 3.58
N GLU A 472 -34.64 -24.82 4.17
CA GLU A 472 -34.33 -24.49 5.56
C GLU A 472 -33.67 -23.13 5.67
N LYS A 473 -33.90 -22.49 6.81
CA LYS A 473 -33.27 -21.20 7.17
C LYS A 473 -32.92 -21.21 8.64
N GLU A 474 -31.66 -20.95 8.91
CA GLU A 474 -31.16 -20.76 10.26
C GLU A 474 -30.57 -19.36 10.42
N SER A 475 -30.72 -18.78 11.60
CA SER A 475 -30.20 -17.42 11.87
C SER A 475 -29.37 -17.39 13.14
N VAL A 476 -28.19 -16.80 13.05
CA VAL A 476 -27.25 -16.63 14.17
C VAL A 476 -26.94 -15.15 14.34
N THR A 477 -26.99 -14.67 15.58
CA THR A 477 -26.63 -13.29 15.92
C THR A 477 -25.37 -13.28 16.75
N LEU A 478 -24.38 -12.46 16.34
CA LEU A 478 -23.11 -12.28 17.02
C LEU A 478 -22.93 -10.83 17.45
N ASP A 479 -22.33 -10.60 18.62
CA ASP A 479 -21.76 -9.31 19.00
C ASP A 479 -20.31 -9.25 18.53
N LEU A 480 -20.09 -8.62 17.38
CA LEU A 480 -18.78 -8.53 16.76
C LEU A 480 -17.78 -7.64 17.49
N ASP A 481 -18.21 -6.84 18.46
CA ASP A 481 -17.31 -6.04 19.30
C ASP A 481 -16.64 -6.87 20.39
N GLU A 482 -17.28 -7.97 20.81
CA GLU A 482 -16.70 -8.93 21.76
C GLU A 482 -15.74 -9.92 21.08
N GLU A 483 -15.92 -10.17 19.79
CA GLU A 483 -15.10 -11.09 19.02
C GLU A 483 -13.74 -10.47 18.62
N THR A 484 -12.75 -11.32 18.38
CA THR A 484 -11.45 -10.89 17.83
C THR A 484 -11.56 -10.53 16.35
N GLU A 485 -10.61 -9.74 15.85
CA GLU A 485 -10.43 -9.56 14.41
C GLU A 485 -10.08 -10.89 13.75
N GLY A 486 -10.61 -11.13 12.55
CA GLY A 486 -10.36 -12.34 11.79
C GLY A 486 -11.59 -13.26 11.72
N TRP A 487 -11.34 -14.56 11.48
CA TRP A 487 -12.40 -15.53 11.35
C TRP A 487 -13.12 -15.80 12.68
N VAL A 488 -14.43 -15.65 12.66
CA VAL A 488 -15.35 -15.91 13.79
C VAL A 488 -16.36 -16.95 13.36
N SER A 489 -16.42 -18.05 14.09
CA SER A 489 -17.38 -19.13 13.83
C SER A 489 -18.80 -18.69 14.16
N ILE A 490 -19.74 -18.92 13.23
CA ILE A 490 -21.18 -18.73 13.47
C ILE A 490 -21.90 -20.04 13.76
N GLY A 491 -21.20 -21.16 13.66
CA GLY A 491 -21.73 -22.48 14.01
C GLY A 491 -21.26 -23.60 13.11
N ASN A 492 -21.67 -24.82 13.47
CA ASN A 492 -21.44 -26.02 12.69
C ASN A 492 -22.79 -26.53 12.15
N PHE A 493 -22.92 -26.62 10.84
CA PHE A 493 -24.18 -26.91 10.15
C PHE A 493 -24.02 -28.17 9.29
N TYR A 494 -25.06 -29.05 9.30
CA TYR A 494 -25.13 -30.11 8.33
C TYR A 494 -25.71 -29.54 7.03
N LEU A 495 -24.88 -29.40 6.02
CA LEU A 495 -25.26 -28.82 4.72
C LEU A 495 -25.36 -29.93 3.66
N PRO A 496 -26.47 -30.02 2.93
CA PRO A 496 -26.57 -30.93 1.80
C PRO A 496 -25.73 -30.40 0.61
N GLN A 497 -25.36 -31.31 -0.28
CA GLN A 497 -24.78 -30.95 -1.57
C GLN A 497 -25.73 -30.02 -2.33
N GLY A 498 -25.20 -28.86 -2.77
CA GLY A 498 -25.99 -27.90 -3.52
C GLY A 498 -25.76 -26.47 -3.06
N GLU A 499 -26.67 -25.60 -3.47
CA GLU A 499 -26.59 -24.17 -3.24
C GLU A 499 -26.82 -23.80 -1.76
N VAL A 500 -25.92 -22.99 -1.23
CA VAL A 500 -26.07 -22.35 0.08
C VAL A 500 -25.93 -20.85 -0.08
N ILE A 501 -26.81 -20.10 0.60
CA ILE A 501 -26.79 -18.64 0.62
C ILE A 501 -26.69 -18.15 2.07
N ILE A 502 -25.72 -17.29 2.36
CA ILE A 502 -25.68 -16.54 3.62
C ILE A 502 -26.10 -15.10 3.35
N THR A 503 -27.02 -14.61 4.16
CA THR A 503 -27.56 -13.25 4.06
C THR A 503 -27.26 -12.45 5.31
N LEU A 504 -26.75 -11.22 5.15
CA LEU A 504 -26.63 -10.22 6.20
C LEU A 504 -27.46 -8.99 5.81
N THR A 505 -28.38 -8.57 6.67
CA THR A 505 -29.21 -7.38 6.43
C THR A 505 -28.59 -6.14 7.09
N ASP A 506 -29.05 -4.96 6.66
CA ASP A 506 -28.63 -3.69 7.29
C ASP A 506 -29.32 -3.40 8.64
N LYS A 507 -30.09 -4.35 9.18
CA LYS A 507 -30.71 -4.26 10.51
C LYS A 507 -29.73 -4.73 11.58
N VAL A 508 -29.01 -3.78 12.17
CA VAL A 508 -27.98 -4.03 13.21
C VAL A 508 -28.20 -3.11 14.40
N SER A 509 -27.63 -3.44 15.57
CA SER A 509 -27.73 -2.61 16.77
C SER A 509 -26.78 -1.42 16.76
N GLY A 510 -25.62 -1.53 16.13
CA GLY A 510 -24.63 -0.47 16.01
C GLY A 510 -24.98 0.63 15.00
N ASP A 511 -24.08 1.56 14.77
CA ASP A 511 -24.27 2.67 13.82
C ASP A 511 -24.11 2.24 12.34
N TYR A 512 -23.39 1.16 12.09
CA TYR A 512 -23.06 0.67 10.74
C TYR A 512 -22.98 -0.86 10.70
N VAL A 513 -23.04 -1.39 9.49
CA VAL A 513 -22.79 -2.79 9.17
C VAL A 513 -21.64 -2.91 8.18
N ILE A 514 -20.76 -3.89 8.41
CA ILE A 514 -19.70 -4.28 7.47
C ILE A 514 -19.97 -5.72 7.04
N ALA A 515 -19.79 -5.98 5.77
CA ALA A 515 -19.85 -7.29 5.16
C ALA A 515 -18.56 -7.54 4.38
N ASP A 516 -17.92 -8.65 4.70
CA ASP A 516 -16.60 -9.02 4.20
C ASP A 516 -16.65 -10.44 3.63
N ALA A 517 -15.92 -11.39 4.14
CA ALA A 517 -15.85 -12.76 3.65
C ALA A 517 -16.60 -13.77 4.54
N VAL A 518 -17.02 -14.86 3.91
CA VAL A 518 -17.60 -16.05 4.56
C VAL A 518 -16.78 -17.27 4.18
N LYS A 519 -16.56 -18.18 5.15
CA LYS A 519 -15.82 -19.41 4.98
C LYS A 519 -16.64 -20.62 5.47
N PHE A 520 -16.64 -21.67 4.67
CA PHE A 520 -17.12 -23.00 5.02
C PHE A 520 -15.93 -23.94 5.13
N THR A 521 -15.74 -24.56 6.28
CA THR A 521 -14.69 -25.54 6.50
C THR A 521 -15.34 -26.90 6.75
N ALA A 522 -15.09 -27.88 5.86
CA ALA A 522 -15.55 -29.23 6.06
C ALA A 522 -14.96 -29.83 7.34
N THR A 523 -15.81 -30.32 8.24
CA THR A 523 -15.40 -30.97 9.50
C THR A 523 -15.63 -32.46 9.39
N GLU A 524 -14.71 -33.25 9.97
CA GLU A 524 -14.96 -34.66 10.19
C GLU A 524 -15.97 -34.81 11.34
N GLU A 525 -16.87 -35.84 11.27
CA GLU A 525 -17.85 -36.14 12.32
C GLU A 525 -17.21 -36.30 13.72
#